data_04783061568268c84c434763a017e629
#
_entry.id   04783061568268c84c434763a017e629
#
_cell.length_a   1.000
_cell.length_b   1.000
_cell.length_c   1.000
_cell.angle_alpha   90.00
_cell.angle_beta   90.00
_cell.angle_gamma   90.00
#
_symmetry.space_group_name_H-M   'P 1'
#
loop_
_entity.id
_entity.type
_entity.pdbx_description
1 polymer ?
#
loop_
_entity_poly.entity_id
_entity_poly.type
_entity_poly.pdbx_seq_one_letter_code
_entity_poly.pdbx_strand_id
1 'polypeptide(L)'
;IKRAVKMLQKERKSLGERTNCNDNVIFIPLLNKLYELEPSATSARSMARFAIRVENWAMAKVYYSEAINQELDPLKASDDHMGLAFVNRTMNDSRAAKNNYLKAAKLRKNWGEPYYRLAILYADAAGTCGGGNTVEKNAVYWAAINKLNYARSIDASIAAAANERISAYKLAAPDKSIAFQLGVIEGEMVNIDCWINEIVMVKFY
;
A
#
# COMPACT_ATOMS: atom_id res chain seq x y z
N ILE A 1 9.87 29.84 -7.87
CA ILE A 1 8.86 29.04 -7.15
C ILE A 1 9.36 27.61 -6.92
N LYS A 2 9.71 26.82 -7.97
CA LYS A 2 10.23 25.42 -7.84
C LYS A 2 11.38 25.30 -6.84
N ARG A 3 12.36 26.23 -6.90
CA ARG A 3 13.51 26.22 -5.97
C ARG A 3 13.05 26.49 -4.53
N ALA A 4 12.11 27.41 -4.30
CA ALA A 4 11.58 27.73 -2.99
C ALA A 4 10.80 26.54 -2.40
N VAL A 5 9.91 25.90 -3.17
CA VAL A 5 9.17 24.71 -2.76
C VAL A 5 10.15 23.58 -2.41
N LYS A 6 11.16 23.32 -3.24
CA LYS A 6 12.18 22.30 -3.00
C LYS A 6 13.01 22.58 -1.74
N MET A 7 13.31 23.84 -1.47
CA MET A 7 14.02 24.25 -0.24
C MET A 7 13.16 24.03 1.00
N LEU A 8 11.87 24.34 0.95
CA LEU A 8 10.92 24.13 2.04
C LEU A 8 10.61 22.65 2.28
N GLN A 9 10.78 21.79 1.28
CA GLN A 9 10.63 20.34 1.40
C GLN A 9 11.86 19.63 1.97
N LYS A 10 13.03 20.27 1.97
CA LYS A 10 14.25 19.71 2.59
C LYS A 10 14.17 19.84 4.10
N GLU A 11 14.22 18.71 4.80
CA GLU A 11 14.48 18.72 6.24
C GLU A 11 15.82 19.36 6.52
N ARG A 12 15.85 20.38 7.37
CA ARG A 12 17.12 20.91 7.92
C ARG A 12 17.65 19.92 8.95
N LYS A 13 18.63 19.12 8.56
CA LYS A 13 19.33 18.18 9.46
C LYS A 13 20.28 18.84 10.47
N SER A 14 20.36 20.17 10.56
CA SER A 14 21.51 20.85 11.17
C SER A 14 21.34 21.33 12.63
N LEU A 15 20.23 21.06 13.33
CA LEU A 15 20.04 21.57 14.71
C LEU A 15 19.29 20.64 15.67
N GLY A 16 19.33 19.32 15.48
CA GLY A 16 18.75 18.40 16.47
C GLY A 16 17.22 18.45 16.62
N GLU A 17 16.59 19.50 16.17
CA GLU A 17 15.14 19.65 16.07
C GLU A 17 14.69 19.49 14.61
N ARG A 18 13.79 18.57 14.36
CA ARG A 18 13.12 18.42 13.05
C ARG A 18 12.15 19.58 12.87
N THR A 19 12.64 20.78 12.58
CA THR A 19 11.77 21.85 12.11
C THR A 19 11.32 21.51 10.70
N ASN A 20 10.12 21.02 10.60
CA ASN A 20 9.46 20.70 9.33
C ASN A 20 9.10 22.05 8.68
N CYS A 21 9.91 22.50 7.71
CA CYS A 21 9.63 23.74 6.95
C CYS A 21 8.26 23.69 6.21
N ASN A 22 7.60 22.56 6.22
CA ASN A 22 6.27 22.39 5.64
C ASN A 22 5.16 23.10 6.44
N ASP A 23 5.43 23.44 7.72
CA ASP A 23 4.50 24.22 8.57
C ASP A 23 4.66 25.73 8.32
N ASN A 24 5.56 26.13 7.42
CA ASN A 24 5.73 27.51 7.05
C ASN A 24 4.46 28.02 6.32
N VAL A 25 3.91 29.12 6.79
CA VAL A 25 2.68 29.74 6.26
C VAL A 25 2.70 30.03 4.76
N ILE A 26 3.90 30.21 4.18
CA ILE A 26 4.07 30.46 2.75
C ILE A 26 4.13 29.18 1.91
N PHE A 27 4.29 28.01 2.53
CA PHE A 27 4.47 26.75 1.79
C PHE A 27 3.25 26.41 0.93
N ILE A 28 2.06 26.49 1.51
CA ILE A 28 0.80 26.19 0.81
C ILE A 28 0.53 27.14 -0.36
N PRO A 29 0.59 28.49 -0.18
CA PRO A 29 0.45 29.43 -1.28
C PRO A 29 1.47 29.20 -2.39
N LEU A 30 2.74 28.89 -2.06
CA LEU A 30 3.77 28.61 -3.06
C LEU A 30 3.49 27.32 -3.82
N LEU A 31 3.00 26.28 -3.14
CA LEU A 31 2.68 25.00 -3.74
C LEU A 31 1.48 25.13 -4.71
N ASN A 32 0.42 25.83 -4.29
CA ASN A 32 -0.71 26.13 -5.15
C ASN A 32 -0.27 26.95 -6.37
N LYS A 33 0.52 27.98 -6.17
CA LYS A 33 1.01 28.82 -7.26
C LYS A 33 1.91 28.05 -8.21
N LEU A 34 2.73 27.12 -7.71
CA LEU A 34 3.54 26.25 -8.56
C LEU A 34 2.65 25.38 -9.45
N TYR A 35 1.60 24.78 -8.87
CA TYR A 35 0.68 23.93 -9.60
C TYR A 35 -0.10 24.71 -10.67
N GLU A 36 -0.58 25.93 -10.35
CA GLU A 36 -1.27 26.80 -11.30
C GLU A 36 -0.39 27.21 -12.49
N LEU A 37 0.87 27.56 -12.22
CA LEU A 37 1.78 28.08 -13.25
C LEU A 37 2.42 26.97 -14.08
N GLU A 38 2.62 25.80 -13.50
CA GLU A 38 3.31 24.68 -14.12
C GLU A 38 2.62 23.36 -13.75
N PRO A 39 1.41 23.09 -14.30
CA PRO A 39 0.76 21.79 -14.13
C PRO A 39 1.67 20.70 -14.66
N SER A 40 2.06 19.77 -13.79
CA SER A 40 2.98 18.68 -14.13
C SER A 40 2.83 17.53 -13.13
N ALA A 41 3.27 16.32 -13.50
CA ALA A 41 3.32 15.19 -12.57
C ALA A 41 4.04 15.54 -11.25
N THR A 42 5.11 16.33 -11.31
CA THR A 42 5.87 16.73 -10.12
C THR A 42 5.09 17.69 -9.22
N SER A 43 4.42 18.72 -9.79
CA SER A 43 3.61 19.64 -9.00
C SER A 43 2.37 18.96 -8.45
N ALA A 44 1.68 18.12 -9.22
CA ALA A 44 0.56 17.30 -8.75
C ALA A 44 0.97 16.36 -7.61
N ARG A 45 2.08 15.64 -7.74
CA ARG A 45 2.65 14.79 -6.67
C ARG A 45 2.92 15.58 -5.39
N SER A 46 3.42 16.78 -5.51
CA SER A 46 3.68 17.67 -4.36
C SER A 46 2.37 18.08 -3.67
N MET A 47 1.33 18.39 -4.44
CA MET A 47 -0.02 18.66 -3.93
C MET A 47 -0.63 17.43 -3.24
N ALA A 48 -0.47 16.23 -3.83
CA ALA A 48 -0.95 14.98 -3.22
C ALA A 48 -0.29 14.71 -1.86
N ARG A 49 1.02 14.87 -1.76
CA ARG A 49 1.77 14.70 -0.50
C ARG A 49 1.37 15.74 0.55
N PHE A 50 1.11 16.97 0.13
CA PHE A 50 0.58 17.98 1.02
C PHE A 50 -0.82 17.59 1.52
N ALA A 51 -1.71 17.17 0.62
CA ALA A 51 -3.06 16.73 0.97
C ALA A 51 -3.07 15.58 1.98
N ILE A 52 -2.16 14.60 1.86
CA ILE A 52 -1.98 13.52 2.87
C ILE A 52 -1.64 14.13 4.24
N ARG A 53 -0.73 15.09 4.29
CA ARG A 53 -0.29 15.68 5.56
C ARG A 53 -1.40 16.45 6.30
N VAL A 54 -2.30 17.08 5.55
CA VAL A 54 -3.48 17.76 6.11
C VAL A 54 -4.71 16.83 6.17
N GLU A 55 -4.48 15.53 5.98
CA GLU A 55 -5.50 14.48 6.02
C GLU A 55 -6.68 14.69 5.04
N ASN A 56 -6.46 15.47 3.99
CA ASN A 56 -7.44 15.64 2.92
C ASN A 56 -7.28 14.52 1.87
N TRP A 57 -7.83 13.35 2.20
CA TRP A 57 -7.69 12.13 1.39
C TRP A 57 -8.32 12.25 0.02
N ALA A 58 -9.45 12.96 -0.10
CA ALA A 58 -10.10 13.20 -1.38
C ALA A 58 -9.22 14.03 -2.33
N MET A 59 -8.62 15.09 -1.82
CA MET A 59 -7.65 15.92 -2.55
C MET A 59 -6.40 15.12 -2.93
N ALA A 60 -5.87 14.30 -2.00
CA ALA A 60 -4.73 13.45 -2.26
C ALA A 60 -5.00 12.46 -3.40
N LYS A 61 -6.19 11.82 -3.41
CA LYS A 61 -6.62 10.90 -4.47
C LYS A 61 -6.64 11.58 -5.85
N VAL A 62 -7.19 12.78 -5.94
CA VAL A 62 -7.24 13.56 -7.19
C VAL A 62 -5.83 13.83 -7.70
N TYR A 63 -4.97 14.42 -6.88
CA TYR A 63 -3.65 14.84 -7.33
C TYR A 63 -2.68 13.67 -7.61
N TYR A 64 -2.78 12.55 -6.88
CA TYR A 64 -2.01 11.35 -7.28
C TYR A 64 -2.49 10.79 -8.60
N SER A 65 -3.81 10.76 -8.85
CA SER A 65 -4.35 10.30 -10.14
C SER A 65 -3.86 11.18 -11.29
N GLU A 66 -3.80 12.48 -11.06
CA GLU A 66 -3.30 13.44 -12.04
C GLU A 66 -1.78 13.30 -12.26
N ALA A 67 -1.00 13.10 -11.19
CA ALA A 67 0.43 12.82 -11.29
C ALA A 67 0.70 11.57 -12.14
N ILE A 68 -0.04 10.48 -11.89
CA ILE A 68 0.07 9.24 -12.65
C ILE A 68 -0.25 9.44 -14.14
N ASN A 69 -1.29 10.22 -14.46
CA ASN A 69 -1.70 10.46 -15.84
C ASN A 69 -0.66 11.27 -16.64
N GLN A 70 0.15 12.07 -15.97
CA GLN A 70 1.16 12.94 -16.60
C GLN A 70 2.60 12.38 -16.49
N GLU A 71 2.84 11.34 -15.69
CA GLU A 71 4.19 10.82 -15.45
C GLU A 71 4.60 9.84 -16.56
N LEU A 72 5.74 10.10 -17.16
CA LEU A 72 6.33 9.27 -18.21
C LEU A 72 7.41 8.31 -17.67
N ASP A 73 7.98 8.62 -16.52
CA ASP A 73 8.99 7.78 -15.86
C ASP A 73 8.27 6.65 -15.08
N PRO A 74 8.44 5.38 -15.46
CA PRO A 74 7.74 4.27 -14.82
C PRO A 74 8.11 4.10 -13.34
N LEU A 75 9.32 4.48 -12.92
CA LEU A 75 9.72 4.41 -11.52
C LEU A 75 8.99 5.44 -10.67
N LYS A 76 8.83 6.66 -11.19
CA LYS A 76 8.06 7.69 -10.50
C LYS A 76 6.57 7.40 -10.51
N ALA A 77 6.03 6.90 -11.64
CA ALA A 77 4.63 6.43 -11.70
C ALA A 77 4.38 5.29 -10.71
N SER A 78 5.35 4.39 -10.52
CA SER A 78 5.30 3.33 -9.50
C SER A 78 5.18 3.91 -8.09
N ASP A 79 5.97 4.93 -7.75
CA ASP A 79 5.88 5.60 -6.44
C ASP A 79 4.54 6.33 -6.26
N ASP A 80 4.00 6.94 -7.32
CA ASP A 80 2.69 7.59 -7.28
C ASP A 80 1.55 6.58 -7.09
N HIS A 81 1.63 5.41 -7.74
CA HIS A 81 0.70 4.32 -7.50
C HIS A 81 0.76 3.81 -6.06
N MET A 82 1.94 3.73 -5.42
CA MET A 82 2.06 3.42 -3.99
C MET A 82 1.37 4.48 -3.13
N GLY A 83 1.57 5.76 -3.42
CA GLY A 83 0.89 6.85 -2.74
C GLY A 83 -0.63 6.78 -2.88
N LEU A 84 -1.12 6.54 -4.09
CA LEU A 84 -2.56 6.39 -4.36
C LEU A 84 -3.14 5.14 -3.67
N ALA A 85 -2.38 4.04 -3.62
CA ALA A 85 -2.80 2.83 -2.89
C ALA A 85 -2.95 3.10 -1.39
N PHE A 86 -2.01 3.83 -0.78
CA PHE A 86 -2.10 4.25 0.61
C PHE A 86 -3.34 5.10 0.87
N VAL A 87 -3.60 6.11 0.02
CA VAL A 87 -4.79 6.97 0.12
C VAL A 87 -6.08 6.15 0.01
N ASN A 88 -6.18 5.26 -0.99
CA ASN A 88 -7.36 4.42 -1.16
C ASN A 88 -7.59 3.49 0.05
N ARG A 89 -6.51 2.89 0.63
CA ARG A 89 -6.61 2.09 1.86
C ARG A 89 -7.15 2.91 3.02
N THR A 90 -6.64 4.12 3.21
CA THR A 90 -7.11 5.03 4.29
C THR A 90 -8.57 5.43 4.10
N MET A 91 -9.04 5.52 2.85
CA MET A 91 -10.45 5.76 2.50
C MET A 91 -11.31 4.47 2.51
N ASN A 92 -10.78 3.34 2.98
CA ASN A 92 -11.43 2.02 2.98
C ASN A 92 -11.81 1.49 1.58
N ASP A 93 -11.20 2.02 0.52
CA ASP A 93 -11.34 1.51 -0.85
C ASP A 93 -10.25 0.43 -1.11
N SER A 94 -10.42 -0.73 -0.46
CA SER A 94 -9.46 -1.83 -0.50
C SER A 94 -9.24 -2.38 -1.91
N ARG A 95 -10.28 -2.38 -2.75
CA ARG A 95 -10.16 -2.83 -4.16
C ARG A 95 -9.28 -1.90 -4.98
N ALA A 96 -9.48 -0.59 -4.86
CA ALA A 96 -8.63 0.38 -5.53
C ALA A 96 -7.20 0.37 -4.98
N ALA A 97 -7.02 0.19 -3.67
CA ALA A 97 -5.71 0.05 -3.04
C ALA A 97 -4.94 -1.17 -3.61
N LYS A 98 -5.57 -2.36 -3.65
CA LYS A 98 -5.02 -3.57 -4.27
C LYS A 98 -4.55 -3.30 -5.70
N ASN A 99 -5.42 -2.72 -6.53
CA ASN A 99 -5.12 -2.45 -7.93
C ASN A 99 -3.90 -1.53 -8.10
N ASN A 100 -3.78 -0.52 -7.25
CA ASN A 100 -2.64 0.40 -7.30
C ASN A 100 -1.35 -0.25 -6.79
N TYR A 101 -1.36 -1.09 -5.75
CA TYR A 101 -0.19 -1.87 -5.35
C TYR A 101 0.31 -2.78 -6.49
N LEU A 102 -0.61 -3.47 -7.18
CA LEU A 102 -0.25 -4.33 -8.31
C LEU A 102 0.31 -3.53 -9.51
N LYS A 103 -0.24 -2.34 -9.80
CA LYS A 103 0.29 -1.45 -10.83
C LYS A 103 1.70 -0.96 -10.46
N ALA A 104 1.93 -0.58 -9.22
CA ALA A 104 3.25 -0.19 -8.73
C ALA A 104 4.28 -1.31 -8.92
N ALA A 105 3.93 -2.53 -8.53
CA ALA A 105 4.79 -3.71 -8.70
C ALA A 105 5.10 -4.01 -10.18
N LYS A 106 4.13 -3.84 -11.08
CA LYS A 106 4.32 -4.05 -12.52
C LYS A 106 5.30 -3.05 -13.14
N LEU A 107 5.30 -1.80 -12.66
CA LEU A 107 6.15 -0.73 -13.18
C LEU A 107 7.59 -0.83 -12.68
N ARG A 108 7.83 -1.45 -11.52
CA ARG A 108 9.16 -1.60 -10.92
C ARG A 108 9.43 -3.07 -10.60
N LYS A 109 10.26 -3.72 -11.44
CA LYS A 109 10.65 -5.13 -11.23
C LYS A 109 11.49 -5.30 -9.96
N ASN A 110 11.41 -6.48 -9.35
CA ASN A 110 12.16 -6.86 -8.15
C ASN A 110 11.96 -5.92 -6.95
N TRP A 111 10.82 -5.26 -6.88
CA TRP A 111 10.44 -4.40 -5.77
C TRP A 111 9.37 -5.10 -4.92
N GLY A 112 9.75 -5.58 -3.76
CA GLY A 112 8.88 -6.37 -2.87
C GLY A 112 7.87 -5.54 -2.07
N GLU A 113 8.13 -4.24 -1.87
CA GLU A 113 7.29 -3.36 -1.04
C GLU A 113 5.80 -3.34 -1.44
N PRO A 114 5.41 -3.28 -2.72
CA PRO A 114 4.00 -3.34 -3.09
C PRO A 114 3.31 -4.64 -2.65
N TYR A 115 3.99 -5.78 -2.77
CA TYR A 115 3.44 -7.07 -2.33
C TYR A 115 3.40 -7.19 -0.81
N TYR A 116 4.38 -6.63 -0.12
CA TYR A 116 4.37 -6.54 1.34
C TYR A 116 3.18 -5.71 1.84
N ARG A 117 2.91 -4.55 1.24
CA ARG A 117 1.74 -3.71 1.57
C ARG A 117 0.42 -4.38 1.20
N LEU A 118 0.40 -5.09 0.09
CA LEU A 118 -0.76 -5.88 -0.33
C LEU A 118 -1.08 -7.01 0.65
N ALA A 119 -0.05 -7.68 1.20
CA ALA A 119 -0.24 -8.69 2.23
C ALA A 119 -0.87 -8.13 3.51
N ILE A 120 -0.44 -6.94 3.93
CA ILE A 120 -1.05 -6.25 5.08
C ILE A 120 -2.51 -5.92 4.78
N LEU A 121 -2.80 -5.38 3.58
CA LEU A 121 -4.15 -5.07 3.16
C LEU A 121 -5.07 -6.31 3.16
N TYR A 122 -4.54 -7.50 2.79
CA TYR A 122 -5.29 -8.74 2.84
C TYR A 122 -5.55 -9.20 4.28
N ALA A 123 -4.54 -9.12 5.16
CA ALA A 123 -4.71 -9.46 6.56
C ALA A 123 -5.71 -8.53 7.27
N ASP A 124 -5.74 -7.24 6.93
CA ASP A 124 -6.72 -6.29 7.46
C ASP A 124 -8.17 -6.66 7.08
N ALA A 125 -8.37 -7.50 6.06
CA ALA A 125 -9.68 -7.97 5.64
C ALA A 125 -10.18 -9.19 6.44
N ALA A 126 -9.40 -9.71 7.39
CA ALA A 126 -9.82 -10.81 8.23
C ALA A 126 -11.14 -10.47 8.96
N GLY A 127 -12.05 -11.41 8.97
CA GLY A 127 -13.38 -11.20 9.55
C GLY A 127 -14.39 -10.42 8.70
N THR A 128 -13.93 -9.71 7.65
CA THR A 128 -14.80 -8.98 6.71
C THR A 128 -14.84 -9.59 5.32
N CYS A 129 -13.76 -10.26 4.93
CA CYS A 129 -13.67 -11.09 3.73
C CYS A 129 -13.86 -12.57 4.12
N GLY A 130 -14.68 -13.26 3.38
CA GLY A 130 -14.99 -14.66 3.63
C GLY A 130 -16.40 -14.86 4.14
N GLY A 131 -16.82 -16.11 4.12
CA GLY A 131 -18.18 -16.54 4.44
C GLY A 131 -18.51 -16.58 5.93
N GLY A 132 -19.39 -17.51 6.29
CA GLY A 132 -19.96 -17.58 7.63
C GLY A 132 -19.06 -18.20 8.71
N ASN A 133 -18.06 -19.02 8.34
CA ASN A 133 -17.25 -19.77 9.32
C ASN A 133 -15.86 -19.14 9.55
N THR A 134 -15.22 -19.59 10.63
CA THR A 134 -13.90 -19.04 11.04
C THR A 134 -12.80 -19.35 10.02
N VAL A 135 -12.86 -20.50 9.34
CA VAL A 135 -11.85 -20.87 8.34
C VAL A 135 -11.91 -19.92 7.15
N GLU A 136 -13.11 -19.67 6.63
CA GLU A 136 -13.31 -18.74 5.51
C GLU A 136 -12.87 -17.32 5.86
N LYS A 137 -13.21 -16.83 7.06
CA LYS A 137 -12.81 -15.50 7.55
C LYS A 137 -11.30 -15.34 7.68
N ASN A 138 -10.59 -16.40 8.07
CA ASN A 138 -9.16 -16.39 8.30
C ASN A 138 -8.35 -16.87 7.08
N ALA A 139 -8.99 -17.36 6.01
CA ALA A 139 -8.32 -17.77 4.77
C ALA A 139 -7.47 -16.64 4.12
N VAL A 140 -7.84 -15.39 4.40
CA VAL A 140 -7.09 -14.20 3.93
C VAL A 140 -5.62 -14.21 4.40
N TYR A 141 -5.31 -14.87 5.53
CA TYR A 141 -3.92 -14.99 6.00
C TYR A 141 -3.09 -15.91 5.11
N TRP A 142 -3.67 -16.93 4.49
CA TRP A 142 -2.95 -17.73 3.48
C TRP A 142 -2.57 -16.87 2.28
N ALA A 143 -3.50 -16.04 1.77
CA ALA A 143 -3.21 -15.10 0.70
C ALA A 143 -2.13 -14.07 1.10
N ALA A 144 -2.23 -13.51 2.31
CA ALA A 144 -1.26 -12.57 2.84
C ALA A 144 0.15 -13.21 2.95
N ILE A 145 0.26 -14.43 3.49
CA ILE A 145 1.52 -15.17 3.59
C ILE A 145 2.10 -15.43 2.20
N ASN A 146 1.28 -15.79 1.21
CA ASN A 146 1.74 -15.98 -0.17
C ASN A 146 2.35 -14.69 -0.75
N LYS A 147 1.70 -13.53 -0.52
CA LYS A 147 2.26 -12.24 -0.97
C LYS A 147 3.57 -11.88 -0.25
N LEU A 148 3.69 -12.17 1.06
CA LEU A 148 4.93 -11.93 1.81
C LEU A 148 6.06 -12.86 1.34
N ASN A 149 5.76 -14.14 1.10
CA ASN A 149 6.75 -15.08 0.55
C ASN A 149 7.25 -14.62 -0.82
N TYR A 150 6.34 -14.19 -1.70
CA TYR A 150 6.73 -13.65 -2.99
C TYR A 150 7.53 -12.35 -2.84
N ALA A 151 7.09 -11.41 -2.00
CA ALA A 151 7.79 -10.16 -1.76
C ALA A 151 9.26 -10.38 -1.34
N ARG A 152 9.52 -11.25 -0.34
CA ARG A 152 10.88 -11.55 0.14
C ARG A 152 11.71 -12.34 -0.87
N SER A 153 11.10 -13.10 -1.78
CA SER A 153 11.82 -13.85 -2.79
C SER A 153 12.39 -12.97 -3.91
N ILE A 154 11.73 -11.83 -4.18
CA ILE A 154 12.15 -10.89 -5.23
C ILE A 154 12.94 -9.69 -4.68
N ASP A 155 12.85 -9.41 -3.37
CA ASP A 155 13.47 -8.25 -2.73
C ASP A 155 14.00 -8.62 -1.34
N ALA A 156 15.31 -8.84 -1.27
CA ALA A 156 15.96 -9.21 -0.02
C ALA A 156 15.92 -8.10 1.05
N SER A 157 15.75 -6.84 0.65
CA SER A 157 15.74 -5.70 1.58
C SER A 157 14.57 -5.73 2.56
N ILE A 158 13.45 -6.37 2.18
CA ILE A 158 12.26 -6.49 3.04
C ILE A 158 12.13 -7.87 3.70
N ALA A 159 13.10 -8.77 3.49
CA ALA A 159 12.98 -10.17 3.94
C ALA A 159 12.77 -10.28 5.46
N ALA A 160 13.47 -9.50 6.26
CA ALA A 160 13.32 -9.50 7.71
C ALA A 160 11.89 -9.11 8.15
N ALA A 161 11.39 -7.98 7.64
CA ALA A 161 10.03 -7.51 7.93
C ALA A 161 8.95 -8.49 7.42
N ALA A 162 9.17 -9.10 6.25
CA ALA A 162 8.27 -10.11 5.72
C ALA A 162 8.22 -11.36 6.60
N ASN A 163 9.38 -11.84 7.09
CA ASN A 163 9.47 -13.01 7.97
C ASN A 163 8.74 -12.78 9.31
N GLU A 164 8.90 -11.61 9.91
CA GLU A 164 8.19 -11.24 11.14
C GLU A 164 6.67 -11.32 10.93
N ARG A 165 6.18 -10.72 9.85
CA ARG A 165 4.75 -10.76 9.52
C ARG A 165 4.25 -12.15 9.18
N ILE A 166 5.03 -12.96 8.45
CA ILE A 166 4.69 -14.36 8.17
C ILE A 166 4.50 -15.13 9.47
N SER A 167 5.40 -14.96 10.45
CA SER A 167 5.28 -15.63 11.75
C SER A 167 3.99 -15.25 12.48
N ALA A 168 3.65 -13.96 12.51
CA ALA A 168 2.40 -13.48 13.10
C ALA A 168 1.16 -14.02 12.36
N TYR A 169 1.17 -14.00 11.03
CA TYR A 169 0.02 -14.44 10.22
C TYR A 169 -0.19 -15.96 10.25
N LYS A 170 0.86 -16.75 10.46
CA LYS A 170 0.72 -18.20 10.70
C LYS A 170 -0.10 -18.51 11.94
N LEU A 171 0.07 -17.72 13.00
CA LEU A 171 -0.72 -17.88 14.26
C LEU A 171 -2.17 -17.45 14.08
N ALA A 172 -2.45 -16.56 13.13
CA ALA A 172 -3.80 -16.06 12.84
C ALA A 172 -4.52 -16.85 11.73
N ALA A 173 -3.76 -17.66 10.97
CA ALA A 173 -4.30 -18.51 9.91
C ALA A 173 -5.26 -19.58 10.50
N PRO A 174 -6.15 -20.18 9.67
CA PRO A 174 -7.08 -21.18 10.14
C PRO A 174 -6.41 -22.35 10.87
N ASP A 175 -6.95 -22.69 12.03
CA ASP A 175 -6.49 -23.83 12.81
C ASP A 175 -6.86 -25.15 12.13
N LYS A 176 -5.95 -26.14 12.18
CA LYS A 176 -6.10 -27.44 11.53
C LYS A 176 -7.29 -28.23 12.06
N SER A 177 -7.51 -28.21 13.37
CA SER A 177 -8.59 -28.98 13.99
C SER A 177 -9.96 -28.44 13.64
N ILE A 178 -10.09 -27.11 13.62
CA ILE A 178 -11.32 -26.41 13.21
C ILE A 178 -11.57 -26.62 11.71
N ALA A 179 -10.54 -26.52 10.90
CA ALA A 179 -10.64 -26.72 9.46
C ALA A 179 -11.10 -28.16 9.12
N PHE A 180 -10.53 -29.16 9.78
CA PHE A 180 -10.91 -30.53 9.60
C PHE A 180 -12.39 -30.79 9.95
N GLN A 181 -12.90 -30.19 11.03
CA GLN A 181 -14.33 -30.31 11.40
C GLN A 181 -15.27 -29.69 10.34
N LEU A 182 -14.76 -28.74 9.56
CA LEU A 182 -15.48 -28.06 8.47
C LEU A 182 -15.23 -28.72 7.10
N GLY A 183 -14.52 -29.86 7.07
CA GLY A 183 -14.22 -30.59 5.84
C GLY A 183 -13.14 -29.94 4.95
N VAL A 184 -12.35 -29.02 5.49
CA VAL A 184 -11.26 -28.34 4.75
C VAL A 184 -9.96 -29.12 4.94
N ILE A 185 -9.37 -29.58 3.84
CA ILE A 185 -8.21 -30.47 3.83
C ILE A 185 -6.96 -29.73 3.35
N GLU A 186 -5.80 -30.02 3.97
CA GLU A 186 -4.52 -29.45 3.58
C GLU A 186 -4.18 -29.82 2.12
N GLY A 187 -3.74 -28.83 1.34
CA GLY A 187 -3.42 -28.97 -0.08
C GLY A 187 -4.59 -28.67 -1.02
N GLU A 188 -5.79 -28.55 -0.53
CA GLU A 188 -6.94 -28.11 -1.33
C GLU A 188 -6.82 -26.62 -1.72
N MET A 189 -7.51 -26.26 -2.79
CA MET A 189 -7.59 -24.87 -3.25
C MET A 189 -8.90 -24.26 -2.77
N VAL A 190 -8.81 -23.14 -2.07
CA VAL A 190 -9.97 -22.38 -1.62
C VAL A 190 -9.99 -21.01 -2.28
N ASN A 191 -11.19 -20.53 -2.63
CA ASN A 191 -11.38 -19.21 -3.19
C ASN A 191 -11.73 -18.20 -2.07
N ILE A 192 -11.07 -17.06 -2.07
CA ILE A 192 -11.39 -15.94 -1.17
C ILE A 192 -12.33 -14.99 -1.93
N ASP A 193 -13.65 -15.24 -1.78
CA ASP A 193 -14.71 -14.52 -2.48
C ASP A 193 -15.01 -13.15 -1.85
N CYS A 194 -14.17 -12.19 -2.08
CA CYS A 194 -14.44 -10.80 -1.74
C CYS A 194 -13.67 -9.90 -2.73
N TRP A 195 -13.39 -8.67 -2.35
CA TRP A 195 -12.53 -7.81 -3.17
C TRP A 195 -11.11 -8.39 -3.37
N ILE A 196 -10.68 -9.35 -2.54
CA ILE A 196 -9.40 -10.07 -2.68
C ILE A 196 -9.43 -10.92 -3.96
N ASN A 197 -10.48 -11.73 -4.17
CA ASN A 197 -10.67 -12.56 -5.35
C ASN A 197 -9.38 -13.30 -5.77
N GLU A 198 -8.89 -14.15 -4.87
CA GLU A 198 -7.71 -15.00 -5.09
C GLU A 198 -7.98 -16.44 -4.65
N ILE A 199 -7.42 -17.38 -5.38
CA ILE A 199 -7.41 -18.79 -5.04
C ILE A 199 -6.12 -19.09 -4.29
N VAL A 200 -6.23 -19.72 -3.13
CA VAL A 200 -5.08 -20.06 -2.27
C VAL A 200 -5.09 -21.53 -1.89
N MET A 201 -3.90 -22.10 -1.71
CA MET A 201 -3.77 -23.44 -1.20
C MET A 201 -3.92 -23.45 0.32
N VAL A 202 -4.72 -24.35 0.86
CA VAL A 202 -4.87 -24.61 2.28
C VAL A 202 -3.54 -25.13 2.83
N LYS A 203 -3.02 -24.46 3.85
CA LYS A 203 -1.79 -24.85 4.53
C LYS A 203 -1.90 -24.58 6.04
N PHE A 204 -1.65 -25.61 6.83
CA PHE A 204 -1.59 -25.47 8.28
C PHE A 204 -0.13 -25.26 8.75
N TYR A 205 0.06 -24.55 9.88
CA TYR A 205 1.37 -24.15 10.39
C TYR A 205 1.57 -24.61 11.84
#